data_6ef03c7328871c5c9416442a86911ff6
#
_entry.id   6ef03c7328871c5c9416442a86911ff6
#
_cell.length_a   1.000
_cell.length_b   1.000
_cell.length_c   1.000
_cell.angle_alpha   90.00
_cell.angle_beta   90.00
_cell.angle_gamma   90.00
#
_symmetry.space_group_name_H-M   'P 1'
#
loop_
_entity.id
_entity.type
_entity.pdbx_description
1 polymer ?
#
loop_
_entity_poly.entity_id
_entity_poly.type
_entity_poly.pdbx_seq_one_letter_code
_entity_poly.pdbx_strand_id
1 'polypeptide(L)'
;MQGIILAAGRGSRLGHLTEKKPKSFNKSGKKRYIDTIIDNYIINKIKKINIIVGYKKDLFKKIRGKKIYNRKWQSSNIFYSLSRAEKILKSDTCIVSYSDIIYDKEAIKLLVKESGDIVILNNVNWKKIWKIRFKNPLDDLENFNYSKRS
;
A
#
# COMPACT_ATOMS: atom_id res chain seq x y z
N MET A 1 6.26 -7.27 14.62
CA MET A 1 6.09 -6.68 13.27
C MET A 1 4.63 -6.72 12.84
N GLN A 2 4.13 -5.64 12.27
CA GLN A 2 2.74 -5.50 11.82
C GLN A 2 2.68 -5.01 10.37
N GLY A 3 1.61 -5.38 9.67
CA GLY A 3 1.30 -4.85 8.33
C GLY A 3 0.34 -3.66 8.44
N ILE A 4 0.58 -2.62 7.64
CA ILE A 4 -0.32 -1.47 7.47
C ILE A 4 -0.63 -1.33 5.98
N ILE A 5 -1.92 -1.33 5.62
CA ILE A 5 -2.38 -1.18 4.24
C ILE A 5 -3.11 0.17 4.12
N LEU A 6 -2.64 1.04 3.24
CA LEU A 6 -3.21 2.36 3.01
C LEU A 6 -4.32 2.26 1.94
N ALA A 7 -5.58 2.20 2.36
CA ALA A 7 -6.74 1.96 1.52
C ALA A 7 -7.86 3.01 1.71
N ALA A 8 -7.52 4.22 2.18
CA ALA A 8 -8.52 5.24 2.48
C ALA A 8 -9.05 5.97 1.24
N GLY A 9 -8.26 6.09 0.18
CA GLY A 9 -8.60 6.86 -1.01
C GLY A 9 -9.60 6.18 -1.94
N ARG A 10 -10.34 6.99 -2.72
CA ARG A 10 -11.25 6.51 -3.77
C ARG A 10 -10.48 5.96 -4.98
N GLY A 11 -9.37 6.59 -5.37
CA GLY A 11 -8.71 6.35 -6.67
C GLY A 11 -9.49 6.97 -7.83
N SER A 12 -9.91 8.24 -7.68
CA SER A 12 -10.79 8.97 -8.60
C SER A 12 -10.32 9.03 -10.05
N ARG A 13 -9.00 8.98 -10.29
CA ARG A 13 -8.41 8.91 -11.64
C ARG A 13 -8.92 7.71 -12.48
N LEU A 14 -9.46 6.66 -11.84
CA LEU A 14 -10.05 5.50 -12.53
C LEU A 14 -11.54 5.68 -12.86
N GLY A 15 -12.11 6.87 -12.66
CA GLY A 15 -13.48 7.21 -13.03
C GLY A 15 -14.53 6.22 -12.51
N HIS A 16 -15.31 5.67 -13.44
CA HIS A 16 -16.41 4.73 -13.14
C HIS A 16 -15.98 3.43 -12.46
N LEU A 17 -14.73 2.99 -12.64
CA LEU A 17 -14.21 1.75 -12.02
C LEU A 17 -14.15 1.84 -10.50
N THR A 18 -14.16 3.06 -9.93
CA THR A 18 -14.09 3.30 -8.49
C THR A 18 -15.34 3.97 -7.91
N GLU A 19 -16.41 4.13 -8.66
CA GLU A 19 -17.66 4.71 -8.16
C GLU A 19 -18.36 3.82 -7.12
N LYS A 20 -18.40 2.53 -7.38
CA LYS A 20 -19.11 1.56 -6.53
C LYS A 20 -18.19 0.85 -5.54
N LYS A 21 -16.87 0.88 -5.73
CA LYS A 21 -15.88 0.17 -4.91
C LYS A 21 -14.55 0.92 -4.84
N PRO A 22 -13.76 0.81 -3.74
CA PRO A 22 -12.41 1.34 -3.69
C PRO A 22 -11.49 0.68 -4.71
N LYS A 23 -10.42 1.38 -5.14
CA LYS A 23 -9.43 0.86 -6.09
C LYS A 23 -8.85 -0.49 -5.65
N SER A 24 -8.62 -0.67 -4.36
CA SER A 24 -8.11 -1.92 -3.77
C SER A 24 -8.99 -3.16 -3.98
N PHE A 25 -10.27 -2.96 -4.35
CA PHE A 25 -11.21 -4.04 -4.66
C PHE A 25 -11.22 -4.44 -6.15
N ASN A 26 -10.45 -3.74 -6.99
CA ASN A 26 -10.21 -4.21 -8.36
C ASN A 26 -9.38 -5.49 -8.32
N LYS A 27 -9.54 -6.29 -9.38
CA LYS A 27 -8.92 -7.62 -9.48
C LYS A 27 -7.73 -7.61 -10.43
N SER A 28 -6.73 -8.42 -10.11
CA SER A 28 -5.75 -8.94 -11.06
C SER A 28 -5.99 -10.45 -11.16
N GLY A 29 -6.42 -10.92 -12.32
CA GLY A 29 -6.92 -12.27 -12.45
C GLY A 29 -8.16 -12.52 -11.57
N LYS A 30 -8.11 -13.54 -10.75
CA LYS A 30 -9.24 -13.93 -9.88
C LYS A 30 -9.27 -13.23 -8.53
N LYS A 31 -8.14 -12.62 -8.06
CA LYS A 31 -8.01 -12.01 -6.72
C LYS A 31 -8.07 -10.49 -6.75
N ARG A 32 -8.66 -9.88 -5.69
CA ARG A 32 -8.60 -8.43 -5.47
C ARG A 32 -7.19 -8.03 -5.03
N TYR A 33 -6.78 -6.81 -5.34
CA TYR A 33 -5.46 -6.28 -4.92
C TYR A 33 -5.26 -6.41 -3.40
N ILE A 34 -6.27 -6.03 -2.61
CA ILE A 34 -6.18 -6.10 -1.16
C ILE A 34 -5.99 -7.52 -0.62
N ASP A 35 -6.65 -8.51 -1.23
CA ASP A 35 -6.51 -9.91 -0.81
C ASP A 35 -5.10 -10.43 -1.12
N THR A 36 -4.52 -10.04 -2.27
CA THR A 36 -3.15 -10.42 -2.64
C THR A 36 -2.14 -9.84 -1.66
N ILE A 37 -2.30 -8.58 -1.25
CA ILE A 37 -1.41 -7.94 -0.26
C ILE A 37 -1.51 -8.64 1.09
N ILE A 38 -2.73 -8.94 1.54
CA ILE A 38 -2.98 -9.66 2.81
C ILE A 38 -2.33 -11.05 2.78
N ASP A 39 -2.48 -11.79 1.68
CA ASP A 39 -1.87 -13.10 1.54
C ASP A 39 -0.35 -13.02 1.58
N ASN A 40 0.25 -12.02 0.91
CA ASN A 40 1.70 -11.80 0.96
C ASN A 40 2.19 -11.51 2.37
N TYR A 41 1.43 -10.76 3.17
CA TYR A 41 1.74 -10.55 4.58
C TYR A 41 1.68 -11.84 5.38
N ILE A 42 0.60 -12.63 5.21
CA ILE A 42 0.40 -13.89 5.94
C ILE A 42 1.47 -14.92 5.61
N ILE A 43 1.81 -15.08 4.34
CA ILE A 43 2.88 -16.00 3.87
C ILE A 43 4.21 -15.63 4.53
N ASN A 44 4.48 -14.34 4.71
CA ASN A 44 5.67 -13.82 5.40
C ASN A 44 5.50 -13.72 6.93
N LYS A 45 4.55 -14.44 7.52
CA LYS A 45 4.28 -14.55 8.98
C LYS A 45 3.83 -13.23 9.64
N ILE A 46 3.44 -12.23 8.87
CA ILE A 46 2.90 -10.97 9.39
C ILE A 46 1.39 -11.15 9.60
N LYS A 47 1.01 -11.54 10.82
CA LYS A 47 -0.38 -11.88 11.18
C LYS A 47 -1.21 -10.69 11.64
N LYS A 48 -0.57 -9.66 12.22
CA LYS A 48 -1.24 -8.42 12.68
C LYS A 48 -1.32 -7.45 11.51
N ILE A 49 -2.51 -7.31 10.92
CA ILE A 49 -2.76 -6.49 9.75
C ILE A 49 -3.71 -5.36 10.11
N ASN A 50 -3.33 -4.13 9.77
CA ASN A 50 -4.10 -2.92 9.99
C ASN A 50 -4.41 -2.28 8.63
N ILE A 51 -5.67 -1.93 8.39
CA ILE A 51 -6.11 -1.35 7.12
C ILE A 51 -6.65 0.04 7.39
N ILE A 52 -5.99 1.04 6.82
CA ILE A 52 -6.48 2.42 6.91
C ILE A 52 -7.56 2.59 5.85
N VAL A 53 -8.80 2.75 6.30
CA VAL A 53 -9.98 2.83 5.43
C VAL A 53 -10.59 4.23 5.43
N GLY A 54 -11.26 4.58 4.33
CA GLY A 54 -11.95 5.86 4.17
C GLY A 54 -13.15 5.73 3.26
N TYR A 55 -12.92 5.90 1.96
CA TYR A 55 -13.96 5.73 0.94
C TYR A 55 -14.57 4.34 1.01
N LYS A 56 -15.92 4.29 1.04
CA LYS A 56 -16.69 3.03 1.10
C LYS A 56 -16.18 2.05 2.17
N LYS A 57 -15.81 2.58 3.36
CA LYS A 57 -15.24 1.81 4.48
C LYS A 57 -16.01 0.52 4.81
N ASP A 58 -17.35 0.54 4.63
CA ASP A 58 -18.20 -0.59 4.97
C ASP A 58 -17.92 -1.85 4.13
N LEU A 59 -17.40 -1.69 2.92
CA LEU A 59 -16.98 -2.82 2.10
C LEU A 59 -15.82 -3.61 2.70
N PHE A 60 -15.04 -2.98 3.58
CA PHE A 60 -13.91 -3.62 4.25
C PHE A 60 -14.31 -4.46 5.47
N LYS A 61 -15.57 -4.44 5.93
CA LYS A 61 -16.01 -5.16 7.14
C LYS A 61 -15.62 -6.64 7.14
N LYS A 62 -15.76 -7.30 5.97
CA LYS A 62 -15.43 -8.73 5.80
C LYS A 62 -13.96 -8.98 5.43
N ILE A 63 -13.14 -7.95 5.26
CA ILE A 63 -11.72 -8.10 4.94
C ILE A 63 -10.95 -8.40 6.23
N ARG A 64 -10.02 -9.35 6.18
CA ARG A 64 -9.16 -9.69 7.31
C ARG A 64 -8.29 -8.51 7.73
N GLY A 65 -8.18 -8.25 9.03
CA GLY A 65 -7.36 -7.22 9.64
C GLY A 65 -8.19 -6.16 10.39
N LYS A 66 -7.52 -5.38 11.25
CA LYS A 66 -8.11 -4.27 12.00
C LYS A 66 -8.33 -3.08 11.08
N LYS A 67 -9.50 -2.44 11.10
CA LYS A 67 -9.80 -1.23 10.33
C LYS A 67 -9.56 0.00 11.18
N ILE A 68 -8.84 0.96 10.61
CA ILE A 68 -8.59 2.27 11.22
C ILE A 68 -9.18 3.30 10.26
N TYR A 69 -10.17 4.05 10.74
CA TYR A 69 -10.91 4.97 9.89
C TYR A 69 -10.23 6.34 9.78
N ASN A 70 -9.90 6.74 8.57
CA ASN A 70 -9.55 8.11 8.23
C ASN A 70 -10.82 8.89 7.88
N ARG A 71 -11.35 9.68 8.83
CA ARG A 71 -12.55 10.49 8.63
C ARG A 71 -12.35 11.60 7.59
N LYS A 72 -11.11 12.07 7.41
CA LYS A 72 -10.75 13.13 6.46
C LYS A 72 -10.24 12.58 5.11
N TRP A 73 -10.62 11.37 4.72
CA TRP A 73 -10.09 10.70 3.52
C TRP A 73 -10.27 11.51 2.22
N GLN A 74 -11.29 12.38 2.14
CA GLN A 74 -11.54 13.24 0.96
C GLN A 74 -10.59 14.42 0.84
N SER A 75 -10.19 14.99 1.97
CA SER A 75 -9.42 16.24 2.06
C SER A 75 -8.01 16.04 2.59
N SER A 76 -7.61 14.82 2.91
CA SER A 76 -6.28 14.51 3.43
C SER A 76 -5.43 13.72 2.44
N ASN A 77 -4.12 13.77 2.65
CA ASN A 77 -3.15 13.03 1.85
C ASN A 77 -2.80 11.66 2.47
N ILE A 78 -1.85 10.98 1.85
CA ILE A 78 -1.39 9.65 2.27
C ILE A 78 -0.70 9.67 3.64
N PHE A 79 0.07 10.72 3.94
CA PHE A 79 0.74 10.88 5.24
C PHE A 79 -0.26 11.02 6.39
N TYR A 80 -1.34 11.78 6.19
CA TYR A 80 -2.41 11.85 7.17
C TYR A 80 -3.10 10.49 7.35
N SER A 81 -3.27 9.71 6.27
CA SER A 81 -3.78 8.36 6.39
C SER A 81 -2.85 7.48 7.22
N LEU A 82 -1.54 7.54 6.99
CA LEU A 82 -0.54 6.78 7.75
C LEU A 82 -0.50 7.21 9.22
N SER A 83 -0.62 8.51 9.53
CA SER A 83 -0.62 9.01 10.91
C SER A 83 -1.78 8.47 11.75
N ARG A 84 -2.86 7.98 11.12
CA ARG A 84 -3.95 7.29 11.86
C ARG A 84 -3.49 5.99 12.53
N ALA A 85 -2.35 5.44 12.08
CA ALA A 85 -1.70 4.27 12.69
C ALA A 85 -0.52 4.65 13.62
N GLU A 86 -0.38 5.91 14.04
CA GLU A 86 0.75 6.42 14.81
C GLU A 86 1.11 5.55 16.03
N LYS A 87 0.11 5.14 16.81
CA LYS A 87 0.31 4.27 17.98
C LYS A 87 0.97 2.93 17.60
N ILE A 88 0.65 2.40 16.43
CA ILE A 88 1.20 1.15 15.91
C ILE A 88 2.63 1.37 15.42
N LEU A 89 2.87 2.46 14.68
CA LEU A 89 4.19 2.84 14.17
C LEU A 89 5.20 3.09 15.31
N LYS A 90 4.73 3.65 16.44
CA LYS A 90 5.57 3.88 17.63
C LYS A 90 5.83 2.62 18.45
N SER A 91 5.02 1.57 18.32
CA SER A 91 5.08 0.39 19.18
C SER A 91 5.70 -0.84 18.52
N ASP A 92 5.85 -0.84 17.20
CA ASP A 92 6.32 -2.05 16.48
C ASP A 92 6.94 -1.70 15.13
N THR A 93 7.81 -2.55 14.64
CA THR A 93 8.26 -2.51 13.23
C THR A 93 7.06 -2.75 12.31
N CYS A 94 6.90 -1.89 11.31
CA CYS A 94 5.75 -1.94 10.41
C CYS A 94 6.16 -2.05 8.94
N ILE A 95 5.49 -2.92 8.20
CA ILE A 95 5.52 -2.92 6.73
C ILE A 95 4.31 -2.17 6.23
N VAL A 96 4.54 -1.07 5.52
CA VAL A 96 3.49 -0.21 4.96
C VAL A 96 3.35 -0.48 3.47
N SER A 97 2.14 -0.77 3.02
CA SER A 97 1.83 -0.95 1.59
C SER A 97 0.71 -0.03 1.14
N TYR A 98 0.81 0.48 -0.08
CA TYR A 98 -0.35 0.97 -0.81
C TYR A 98 -1.31 -0.20 -1.09
N SER A 99 -2.61 0.07 -1.19
CA SER A 99 -3.63 -0.95 -1.38
C SER A 99 -3.90 -1.33 -2.84
N ASP A 100 -3.22 -0.72 -3.78
CA ASP A 100 -3.45 -0.79 -5.23
C ASP A 100 -2.19 -1.15 -6.04
N ILE A 101 -1.16 -1.62 -5.35
CA ILE A 101 0.06 -2.16 -5.95
C ILE A 101 0.05 -3.68 -5.91
N ILE A 102 0.69 -4.29 -6.90
CA ILE A 102 0.90 -5.74 -6.96
C ILE A 102 2.40 -5.97 -6.91
N TYR A 103 2.80 -6.79 -5.97
CA TYR A 103 4.18 -7.23 -5.81
C TYR A 103 4.22 -8.70 -5.41
N ASP A 104 5.32 -9.36 -5.67
CA ASP A 104 5.53 -10.75 -5.28
C ASP A 104 5.75 -10.87 -3.76
N LYS A 105 5.44 -12.05 -3.20
CA LYS A 105 5.70 -12.38 -1.80
C LYS A 105 7.16 -12.21 -1.40
N GLU A 106 8.09 -12.39 -2.33
CA GLU A 106 9.52 -12.20 -2.10
C GLU A 106 9.87 -10.72 -1.79
N ALA A 107 9.09 -9.76 -2.27
CA ALA A 107 9.27 -8.35 -1.94
C ALA A 107 9.17 -8.09 -0.43
N ILE A 108 8.18 -8.69 0.24
CA ILE A 108 8.05 -8.62 1.70
C ILE A 108 9.20 -9.32 2.39
N LYS A 109 9.63 -10.48 1.88
CA LYS A 109 10.74 -11.24 2.44
C LYS A 109 12.06 -10.46 2.39
N LEU A 110 12.29 -9.71 1.31
CA LEU A 110 13.44 -8.80 1.20
C LEU A 110 13.36 -7.70 2.27
N LEU A 111 12.24 -6.99 2.38
CA LEU A 111 12.05 -5.94 3.40
C LEU A 111 12.27 -6.45 4.82
N VAL A 112 11.81 -7.67 5.14
CA VAL A 112 11.96 -8.25 6.49
C VAL A 112 13.41 -8.57 6.84
N LYS A 113 14.27 -8.81 5.85
CA LYS A 113 15.70 -9.11 6.04
C LYS A 113 16.56 -7.87 6.24
N GLU A 114 16.10 -6.73 5.74
CA GLU A 114 16.87 -5.49 5.82
C GLU A 114 16.73 -4.85 7.19
N SER A 115 17.79 -4.13 7.60
CA SER A 115 17.85 -3.35 8.84
C SER A 115 17.96 -1.87 8.53
N GLY A 116 17.28 -1.03 9.29
CA GLY A 116 17.30 0.43 9.16
C GLY A 116 16.03 1.04 9.73
N ASP A 117 16.10 2.34 10.04
CA ASP A 117 14.94 3.09 10.56
C ASP A 117 13.82 3.18 9.52
N ILE A 118 14.20 3.33 8.24
CA ILE A 118 13.29 3.33 7.10
C ILE A 118 13.94 2.54 5.97
N VAL A 119 13.24 1.50 5.50
CA VAL A 119 13.65 0.68 4.36
C VAL A 119 12.59 0.78 3.26
N ILE A 120 13.01 1.10 2.05
CA ILE A 120 12.12 1.29 0.90
C ILE A 120 12.43 0.24 -0.17
N LEU A 121 11.40 -0.47 -0.61
CA LEU A 121 11.51 -1.38 -1.75
C LEU A 121 11.38 -0.60 -3.05
N ASN A 122 12.37 -0.71 -3.92
CA ASN A 122 12.38 -0.09 -5.24
C ASN A 122 12.29 -1.14 -6.36
N ASN A 123 11.54 -0.84 -7.41
CA ASN A 123 11.51 -1.67 -8.62
C ASN A 123 12.56 -1.18 -9.62
N VAL A 124 13.65 -1.91 -9.76
CA VAL A 124 14.75 -1.58 -10.70
C VAL A 124 14.28 -1.52 -12.17
N ASN A 125 13.21 -2.19 -12.52
CA ASN A 125 12.62 -2.18 -13.87
C ASN A 125 11.51 -1.13 -14.05
N TRP A 126 11.35 -0.20 -13.11
CA TRP A 126 10.30 0.81 -13.12
C TRP A 126 10.19 1.55 -14.46
N LYS A 127 11.31 1.90 -15.08
CA LYS A 127 11.36 2.67 -16.32
C LYS A 127 10.67 1.97 -17.50
N LYS A 128 10.79 0.62 -17.59
CA LYS A 128 10.08 -0.18 -18.61
C LYS A 128 8.57 -0.11 -18.40
N ILE A 129 8.12 -0.22 -17.16
CA ILE A 129 6.69 -0.17 -16.80
C ILE A 129 6.12 1.22 -17.06
N TRP A 130 6.84 2.28 -16.66
CA TRP A 130 6.39 3.67 -16.82
C TRP A 130 6.30 4.11 -18.28
N LYS A 131 7.21 3.66 -19.15
CA LYS A 131 7.15 3.91 -20.60
C LYS A 131 5.87 3.35 -21.25
N ILE A 132 5.26 2.32 -20.69
CA ILE A 132 3.97 1.78 -21.18
C ILE A 132 2.80 2.69 -20.75
N ARG A 133 2.92 3.38 -19.61
CA ARG A 133 1.86 4.18 -19.00
C ARG A 133 1.87 5.65 -19.39
N PHE A 134 3.05 6.21 -19.61
CA PHE A 134 3.26 7.64 -19.77
C PHE A 134 4.14 7.92 -20.99
N LYS A 135 3.83 9.00 -21.75
CA LYS A 135 4.70 9.48 -22.83
C LYS A 135 6.08 9.89 -22.29
N ASN A 136 6.09 10.59 -21.16
CA ASN A 136 7.30 10.88 -20.41
C ASN A 136 7.26 10.12 -19.06
N PRO A 137 8.13 9.14 -18.85
CA PRO A 137 8.17 8.35 -17.60
C PRO A 137 8.43 9.16 -16.33
N LEU A 138 8.93 10.41 -16.46
CA LEU A 138 9.26 11.25 -15.31
C LEU A 138 8.06 12.05 -14.77
N ASP A 139 6.92 12.07 -15.47
CA ASP A 139 5.76 12.92 -15.12
C ASP A 139 5.03 12.47 -13.85
N ASP A 140 5.20 11.20 -13.41
CA ASP A 140 4.52 10.65 -12.24
C ASP A 140 5.49 9.79 -11.40
N LEU A 141 6.63 10.38 -11.01
CA LEU A 141 7.64 9.71 -10.20
C LEU A 141 7.78 10.35 -8.82
N GLU A 142 7.88 9.49 -7.82
CA GLU A 142 8.45 9.87 -6.52
C GLU A 142 9.98 9.82 -6.64
N ASN A 143 10.65 10.95 -6.48
CA ASN A 143 12.10 11.04 -6.55
C ASN A 143 12.71 10.89 -5.15
N PHE A 144 13.81 10.16 -5.07
CA PHE A 144 14.66 10.14 -3.89
C PHE A 144 16.14 10.10 -4.29
N ASN A 145 16.96 10.74 -3.50
CA ASN A 145 18.42 10.68 -3.65
C ASN A 145 18.98 9.70 -2.65
N TYR A 146 19.93 8.89 -3.07
CA TYR A 146 20.66 7.99 -2.19
C TYR A 146 22.16 8.11 -2.44
N SER A 147 22.93 8.00 -1.37
CA SER A 147 24.37 7.81 -1.44
C SER A 147 24.67 6.31 -1.37
N LYS A 148 25.59 5.83 -2.23
CA LYS A 148 26.14 4.48 -2.02
C LYS A 148 26.86 4.49 -0.67
N ARG A 149 26.55 3.56 0.20
CA ARG A 149 27.43 3.27 1.34
C ARG A 149 28.74 2.76 0.74
N SER A 150 29.84 3.49 0.99
CA SER A 150 31.23 3.05 0.74
C SER A 150 31.54 1.84 1.59
#